data_b1a801698975b42572ae6fd7b42b85db
#
_entry.id   b1a801698975b42572ae6fd7b42b85db
#
_cell.length_a   1.000
_cell.length_b   1.000
_cell.length_c   1.000
_cell.angle_alpha   90.00
_cell.angle_beta   90.00
_cell.angle_gamma   90.00
#
_symmetry.space_group_name_H-M   'P 1'
#
loop_
_entity.id
_entity.type
_entity.pdbx_description
1 polymer ?
#
loop_
_entity_poly.entity_id
_entity_poly.type
_entity_poly.pdbx_seq_one_letter_code
_entity_poly.pdbx_strand_id
1 'polypeptide(L)'
;EQLCAPDVDWVVLHDYQKHRVCTLLDPNADPLGRGFHTIQSMIAVGSGGLYGKGYMQGTQTHLDFIPERTTDFVFAVYAEEFGLYGGVLLLVLYTLLLARGLTIAVQARTQFGRLLAGALTMVFFIYVFVNIGMVTGILPVVGVPLPFMSYGGTALLTLGMACGILMSISRYRPSMI
;
A
#
# COMPACT_ATOMS: atom_id res chain seq x y z
N GLU A 1 4.29 -7.50 25.59
CA GLU A 1 5.56 -6.94 26.12
C GLU A 1 6.68 -7.99 26.23
N GLN A 2 6.42 -9.22 26.70
CA GLN A 2 7.45 -10.26 26.87
C GLN A 2 8.06 -10.78 25.55
N LEU A 3 7.36 -10.72 24.44
CA LEU A 3 7.83 -11.20 23.14
C LEU A 3 8.91 -10.30 22.50
N CYS A 4 8.96 -9.05 22.87
CA CYS A 4 9.90 -8.05 22.33
C CYS A 4 11.08 -7.76 23.28
N ALA A 5 11.24 -8.54 24.35
CA ALA A 5 12.40 -8.42 25.25
C ALA A 5 13.71 -8.67 24.49
N PRO A 6 14.81 -7.95 24.84
CA PRO A 6 16.09 -8.09 24.16
C PRO A 6 16.67 -9.52 24.23
N ASP A 7 16.30 -10.27 25.26
CA ASP A 7 16.83 -11.61 25.56
C ASP A 7 16.10 -12.76 24.84
N VAL A 8 15.06 -12.46 24.04
CA VAL A 8 14.31 -13.51 23.31
C VAL A 8 14.89 -13.70 21.92
N ASP A 9 15.65 -14.78 21.72
CA ASP A 9 16.12 -15.19 20.41
C ASP A 9 14.98 -15.85 19.60
N TRP A 10 14.60 -15.18 18.52
CA TRP A 10 13.62 -15.72 17.58
C TRP A 10 14.35 -16.62 16.57
N VAL A 11 14.22 -17.91 16.72
CA VAL A 11 14.89 -18.94 15.89
C VAL A 11 14.57 -18.82 14.38
N VAL A 12 13.47 -18.16 14.02
CA VAL A 12 12.95 -18.10 12.65
C VAL A 12 13.10 -16.71 12.02
N LEU A 13 13.21 -15.64 12.81
CA LEU A 13 13.21 -14.26 12.31
C LEU A 13 14.55 -13.60 12.59
N HIS A 14 15.12 -12.94 11.57
CA HIS A 14 16.32 -12.11 11.74
C HIS A 14 16.03 -10.86 12.58
N ASP A 15 17.02 -10.31 13.26
CA ASP A 15 16.90 -9.15 14.15
C ASP A 15 16.17 -7.96 13.50
N TYR A 16 16.40 -7.73 12.23
CA TYR A 16 15.72 -6.72 11.43
C TYR A 16 14.20 -6.95 11.31
N GLN A 17 13.75 -8.20 11.23
CA GLN A 17 12.34 -8.56 11.15
C GLN A 17 11.68 -8.49 12.53
N LYS A 18 12.43 -8.91 13.58
CA LYS A 18 12.03 -8.77 14.98
C LYS A 18 11.73 -7.29 15.31
N HIS A 19 12.64 -6.39 14.96
CA HIS A 19 12.44 -4.95 15.16
C HIS A 19 11.15 -4.42 14.50
N ARG A 20 10.82 -4.85 13.29
CA ARG A 20 9.59 -4.40 12.61
C ARG A 20 8.31 -4.90 13.29
N VAL A 21 8.31 -6.16 13.74
CA VAL A 21 7.16 -6.71 14.46
C VAL A 21 7.02 -6.07 15.83
N CYS A 22 8.10 -5.82 16.53
CA CYS A 22 8.07 -5.16 17.82
C CYS A 22 7.63 -3.70 17.73
N THR A 23 8.06 -2.96 16.72
CA THR A 23 7.58 -1.59 16.46
C THR A 23 6.08 -1.55 16.12
N LEU A 24 5.54 -2.62 15.53
CA LEU A 24 4.10 -2.73 15.30
C LEU A 24 3.33 -2.94 16.61
N LEU A 25 3.85 -3.81 17.50
CA LEU A 25 3.19 -4.14 18.77
C LEU A 25 3.27 -3.02 19.79
N ASP A 26 4.40 -2.30 19.82
CA ASP A 26 4.61 -1.12 20.65
C ASP A 26 5.32 -0.01 19.86
N PRO A 27 4.55 0.85 19.17
CA PRO A 27 5.10 1.99 18.42
C PRO A 27 5.83 3.01 19.33
N ASN A 28 5.52 3.02 20.63
CA ASN A 28 6.13 3.94 21.60
C ASN A 28 7.51 3.46 22.09
N ALA A 29 7.88 2.23 21.85
CA ALA A 29 9.21 1.71 22.22
C ALA A 29 10.34 2.36 21.41
N ASP A 30 10.07 2.87 20.20
CA ASP A 30 11.02 3.62 19.37
C ASP A 30 10.40 4.94 18.88
N PRO A 31 10.24 5.94 19.77
CA PRO A 31 9.51 7.18 19.47
C PRO A 31 10.27 8.15 18.55
N LEU A 32 11.53 7.89 18.21
CA LEU A 32 12.36 8.71 17.31
C LEU A 32 12.72 7.98 16.00
N GLY A 33 12.38 6.69 15.87
CA GLY A 33 12.67 5.89 14.70
C GLY A 33 11.43 5.58 13.86
N ARG A 34 11.31 4.34 13.41
CA ARG A 34 10.21 3.89 12.54
C ARG A 34 8.83 3.94 13.19
N GLY A 35 8.76 3.80 14.53
CA GLY A 35 7.52 3.97 15.30
C GLY A 35 6.93 5.37 15.14
N PHE A 36 7.77 6.40 15.09
CA PHE A 36 7.34 7.78 14.85
C PHE A 36 6.56 7.94 13.54
N HIS A 37 7.08 7.37 12.45
CA HIS A 37 6.43 7.48 11.13
C HIS A 37 5.07 6.79 11.11
N THR A 38 4.93 5.65 11.78
CA THR A 38 3.65 4.94 11.90
C THR A 38 2.64 5.75 12.72
N ILE A 39 3.05 6.29 13.87
CA ILE A 39 2.19 7.13 14.71
C ILE A 39 1.75 8.37 13.95
N GLN A 40 2.67 9.06 13.29
CA GLN A 40 2.36 10.26 12.50
C GLN A 40 1.43 9.96 11.32
N SER A 41 1.60 8.82 10.65
CA SER A 41 0.70 8.42 9.56
C SER A 41 -0.71 8.12 10.06
N MET A 42 -0.84 7.45 11.21
CA MET A 42 -2.15 7.20 11.84
C MET A 42 -2.82 8.50 12.29
N ILE A 43 -2.05 9.44 12.86
CA ILE A 43 -2.56 10.78 13.23
C ILE A 43 -3.02 11.53 11.98
N ALA A 44 -2.24 11.50 10.88
CA ALA A 44 -2.60 12.14 9.63
C ALA A 44 -3.93 11.59 9.08
N VAL A 45 -4.05 10.25 8.97
CA VAL A 45 -5.30 9.60 8.51
C VAL A 45 -6.48 9.96 9.42
N GLY A 46 -6.29 9.91 10.74
CA GLY A 46 -7.34 10.24 11.73
C GLY A 46 -7.75 11.71 11.69
N SER A 47 -6.79 12.61 11.44
CA SER A 47 -7.04 14.06 11.42
C SER A 47 -7.81 14.53 10.18
N GLY A 48 -7.85 13.75 9.11
CA GLY A 48 -8.60 14.07 7.89
C GLY A 48 -10.13 14.05 8.09
N GLY A 49 -10.65 13.31 9.08
CA GLY A 49 -12.09 13.22 9.32
C GLY A 49 -12.88 12.69 8.10
N LEU A 50 -14.12 13.14 7.95
CA LEU A 50 -14.99 12.69 6.85
C LEU A 50 -14.66 13.39 5.51
N TYR A 51 -14.43 14.69 5.53
CA TYR A 51 -14.30 15.53 4.33
C TYR A 51 -12.86 15.91 3.99
N GLY A 52 -11.90 15.63 4.88
CA GLY A 52 -10.53 16.09 4.75
C GLY A 52 -10.34 17.56 5.17
N LYS A 53 -9.07 17.96 5.27
CA LYS A 53 -8.67 19.36 5.56
C LYS A 53 -8.67 20.25 4.33
N GLY A 54 -8.76 19.68 3.15
CA GLY A 54 -8.64 20.36 1.86
C GLY A 54 -7.28 20.16 1.19
N TYR A 55 -7.27 20.33 -0.12
CA TYR A 55 -6.07 20.16 -0.94
C TYR A 55 -4.95 21.10 -0.47
N MET A 56 -3.75 20.57 -0.27
CA MET A 56 -2.57 21.27 0.26
C MET A 56 -2.76 21.95 1.63
N GLN A 57 -3.75 21.54 2.43
CA GLN A 57 -3.96 22.07 3.80
C GLN A 57 -3.65 21.02 4.88
N GLY A 58 -3.00 19.94 4.53
CA GLY A 58 -2.54 18.91 5.45
C GLY A 58 -1.46 19.45 6.39
N THR A 59 -1.71 19.44 7.70
CA THR A 59 -0.79 19.98 8.71
C THR A 59 0.44 19.09 8.87
N GLN A 60 0.28 17.77 8.83
CA GLN A 60 1.38 16.81 8.96
C GLN A 60 2.30 16.85 7.72
N THR A 61 1.74 17.15 6.56
CA THR A 61 2.46 17.29 5.31
C THR A 61 3.33 18.54 5.27
N HIS A 62 2.84 19.69 5.78
CA HIS A 62 3.57 20.95 5.76
C HIS A 62 4.68 21.03 6.82
N LEU A 63 4.53 20.33 7.93
CA LEU A 63 5.52 20.34 9.01
C LEU A 63 6.68 19.36 8.80
N ASP A 64 6.75 18.69 7.63
CA ASP A 64 7.78 17.70 7.26
C ASP A 64 7.99 16.57 8.31
N PHE A 65 6.95 16.27 9.10
CA PHE A 65 7.01 15.20 10.09
C PHE A 65 7.08 13.79 9.45
N ILE A 66 6.74 13.65 8.16
CA ILE A 66 6.80 12.39 7.44
C ILE A 66 7.85 12.51 6.33
N PRO A 67 9.12 12.06 6.55
CA PRO A 67 10.21 12.20 5.57
C PRO A 67 9.94 11.50 4.24
N GLU A 68 9.23 10.35 4.25
CA GLU A 68 8.91 9.53 3.06
C GLU A 68 7.46 9.73 2.58
N ARG A 69 6.91 10.94 2.78
CA ARG A 69 5.52 11.29 2.42
C ARG A 69 5.18 11.09 0.94
N THR A 70 6.15 11.24 0.05
CA THR A 70 5.96 11.13 -1.40
C THR A 70 6.10 9.70 -1.92
N THR A 71 6.68 8.80 -1.14
CA THR A 71 6.94 7.42 -1.53
C THR A 71 5.98 6.47 -0.84
N ASP A 72 6.25 6.12 0.41
CA ASP A 72 5.57 5.01 1.07
C ASP A 72 4.32 5.45 1.84
N PHE A 73 4.29 6.70 2.31
CA PHE A 73 3.19 7.26 3.13
C PHE A 73 2.26 8.20 2.35
N VAL A 74 2.25 8.12 1.02
CA VAL A 74 1.40 8.97 0.18
C VAL A 74 -0.09 8.82 0.52
N PHE A 75 -0.52 7.63 0.93
CA PHE A 75 -1.90 7.41 1.37
C PHE A 75 -2.26 8.20 2.63
N ALA A 76 -1.32 8.39 3.58
CA ALA A 76 -1.57 9.19 4.78
C ALA A 76 -1.85 10.65 4.42
N VAL A 77 -1.04 11.22 3.52
CA VAL A 77 -1.22 12.58 3.01
C VAL A 77 -2.57 12.72 2.30
N TYR A 78 -2.87 11.77 1.42
CA TYR A 78 -4.14 11.75 0.68
C TYR A 78 -5.35 11.66 1.61
N ALA A 79 -5.30 10.81 2.64
CA ALA A 79 -6.36 10.65 3.61
C ALA A 79 -6.50 11.89 4.52
N GLU A 80 -5.41 12.61 4.83
CA GLU A 80 -5.47 13.87 5.57
C GLU A 80 -6.17 14.98 4.76
N GLU A 81 -5.85 15.09 3.46
CA GLU A 81 -6.38 16.14 2.59
C GLU A 81 -7.81 15.90 2.14
N PHE A 82 -8.16 14.66 1.76
CA PHE A 82 -9.46 14.30 1.19
C PHE A 82 -10.38 13.55 2.15
N GLY A 83 -9.89 13.20 3.33
CA GLY A 83 -10.65 12.52 4.37
C GLY A 83 -11.12 11.11 3.98
N LEU A 84 -12.14 10.64 4.70
CA LEU A 84 -12.72 9.31 4.49
C LEU A 84 -13.33 9.16 3.08
N TYR A 85 -13.99 10.20 2.56
CA TYR A 85 -14.58 10.15 1.21
C TYR A 85 -13.52 9.94 0.13
N GLY A 86 -12.39 10.64 0.23
CA GLY A 86 -11.27 10.43 -0.68
C GLY A 86 -10.70 9.03 -0.57
N GLY A 87 -10.48 8.54 0.65
CA GLY A 87 -10.00 7.19 0.91
C GLY A 87 -10.92 6.12 0.32
N VAL A 88 -12.24 6.23 0.53
CA VAL A 88 -13.23 5.31 -0.04
C VAL A 88 -13.23 5.38 -1.57
N LEU A 89 -13.19 6.57 -2.16
CA LEU A 89 -13.11 6.72 -3.62
C LEU A 89 -11.89 6.00 -4.19
N LEU A 90 -10.73 6.17 -3.56
CA LEU A 90 -9.49 5.51 -3.95
C LEU A 90 -9.60 3.99 -3.87
N LEU A 91 -10.15 3.46 -2.77
CA LEU A 91 -10.39 2.03 -2.59
C LEU A 91 -11.34 1.46 -3.65
N VAL A 92 -12.39 2.20 -4.02
CA VAL A 92 -13.30 1.82 -5.09
C VAL A 92 -12.56 1.74 -6.43
N LEU A 93 -11.71 2.71 -6.74
CA LEU A 93 -10.90 2.70 -7.97
C LEU A 93 -9.96 1.50 -8.03
N TYR A 94 -9.25 1.19 -6.93
CA TYR A 94 -8.41 -0.01 -6.86
C TYR A 94 -9.23 -1.30 -6.97
N THR A 95 -10.39 -1.36 -6.33
CA THR A 95 -11.29 -2.53 -6.43
C THR A 95 -11.75 -2.75 -7.87
N LEU A 96 -12.10 -1.69 -8.60
CA LEU A 96 -12.45 -1.78 -10.02
C LEU A 96 -11.27 -2.25 -10.88
N LEU A 97 -10.07 -1.76 -10.62
CA LEU A 97 -8.85 -2.21 -11.29
C LEU A 97 -8.60 -3.70 -11.06
N LEU A 98 -8.67 -4.15 -9.82
CA LEU A 98 -8.50 -5.56 -9.44
C LEU A 98 -9.59 -6.45 -10.04
N ALA A 99 -10.86 -6.03 -9.96
CA ALA A 99 -11.97 -6.74 -10.57
C ALA A 99 -11.78 -6.89 -12.09
N ARG A 100 -11.30 -5.84 -12.75
CA ARG A 100 -10.98 -5.89 -14.18
C ARG A 100 -9.82 -6.85 -14.47
N GLY A 101 -8.78 -6.85 -13.66
CA GLY A 101 -7.67 -7.80 -13.76
C GLY A 101 -8.13 -9.25 -13.61
N LEU A 102 -8.97 -9.53 -12.62
CA LEU A 102 -9.57 -10.86 -12.42
C LEU A 102 -10.46 -11.28 -13.57
N THR A 103 -11.28 -10.37 -14.11
CA THR A 103 -12.11 -10.70 -15.30
C THR A 103 -11.25 -11.04 -16.52
N ILE A 104 -10.11 -10.35 -16.71
CA ILE A 104 -9.14 -10.69 -17.76
C ILE A 104 -8.55 -12.08 -17.52
N ALA A 105 -8.16 -12.39 -16.28
CA ALA A 105 -7.61 -13.69 -15.92
C ALA A 105 -8.61 -14.84 -16.22
N VAL A 106 -9.87 -14.70 -15.83
CA VAL A 106 -10.90 -15.72 -16.05
C VAL A 106 -11.19 -15.91 -17.54
N GLN A 107 -11.20 -14.84 -18.33
CA GLN A 107 -11.58 -14.86 -19.75
C GLN A 107 -10.40 -15.08 -20.71
N ALA A 108 -9.17 -15.20 -20.21
CA ALA A 108 -8.00 -15.45 -21.06
C ALA A 108 -8.11 -16.82 -21.76
N ARG A 109 -7.71 -16.86 -23.04
CA ARG A 109 -7.83 -18.05 -23.92
C ARG A 109 -6.89 -19.17 -23.52
N THR A 110 -5.66 -18.84 -23.10
CA THR A 110 -4.62 -19.83 -22.77
C THR A 110 -4.50 -20.00 -21.27
N GLN A 111 -4.16 -21.20 -20.82
CA GLN A 111 -3.90 -21.44 -19.39
C GLN A 111 -2.76 -20.56 -18.86
N PHE A 112 -1.69 -20.39 -19.65
CA PHE A 112 -0.59 -19.50 -19.30
C PHE A 112 -1.06 -18.06 -19.12
N GLY A 113 -1.87 -17.53 -20.05
CA GLY A 113 -2.43 -16.18 -19.94
C GLY A 113 -3.32 -16.00 -18.72
N ARG A 114 -4.10 -17.02 -18.35
CA ARG A 114 -4.95 -17.01 -17.14
C ARG A 114 -4.12 -16.91 -15.86
N LEU A 115 -3.11 -17.77 -15.73
CA LEU A 115 -2.22 -17.76 -14.57
C LEU A 115 -1.41 -16.48 -14.48
N LEU A 116 -0.86 -16.01 -15.62
CA LEU A 116 -0.09 -14.79 -15.67
C LEU A 116 -0.94 -13.55 -15.29
N ALA A 117 -2.14 -13.43 -15.85
CA ALA A 117 -3.05 -12.33 -15.53
C ALA A 117 -3.48 -12.37 -14.05
N GLY A 118 -3.77 -13.56 -13.52
CA GLY A 118 -4.08 -13.76 -12.10
C GLY A 118 -2.91 -13.35 -11.19
N ALA A 119 -1.69 -13.80 -11.50
CA ALA A 119 -0.50 -13.46 -10.74
C ALA A 119 -0.23 -11.95 -10.73
N LEU A 120 -0.29 -11.28 -11.89
CA LEU A 120 -0.11 -9.83 -11.98
C LEU A 120 -1.19 -9.07 -11.18
N THR A 121 -2.44 -9.51 -11.24
CA THR A 121 -3.53 -8.90 -10.47
C THR A 121 -3.31 -9.07 -8.97
N MET A 122 -2.82 -10.23 -8.53
CA MET A 122 -2.47 -10.46 -7.13
C MET A 122 -1.28 -9.62 -6.67
N VAL A 123 -0.30 -9.36 -7.52
CA VAL A 123 0.78 -8.42 -7.23
C VAL A 123 0.21 -7.03 -6.96
N PHE A 124 -0.68 -6.51 -7.80
CA PHE A 124 -1.36 -5.23 -7.56
C PHE A 124 -2.12 -5.22 -6.23
N PHE A 125 -2.86 -6.29 -5.94
CA PHE A 125 -3.59 -6.41 -4.68
C PHE A 125 -2.65 -6.33 -3.48
N ILE A 126 -1.55 -7.08 -3.49
CA ILE A 126 -0.57 -7.09 -2.40
C ILE A 126 0.04 -5.70 -2.19
N TYR A 127 0.41 -4.99 -3.26
CA TYR A 127 0.94 -3.62 -3.15
C TYR A 127 -0.05 -2.68 -2.48
N VAL A 128 -1.31 -2.68 -2.90
CA VAL A 128 -2.37 -1.83 -2.31
C VAL A 128 -2.62 -2.22 -0.85
N PHE A 129 -2.79 -3.53 -0.59
CA PHE A 129 -3.09 -4.05 0.74
C PHE A 129 -1.98 -3.76 1.76
N VAL A 130 -0.73 -4.02 1.38
CA VAL A 130 0.43 -3.80 2.27
C VAL A 130 0.63 -2.31 2.52
N ASN A 131 0.54 -1.45 1.47
CA ASN A 131 0.71 -0.01 1.66
C ASN A 131 -0.37 0.57 2.58
N ILE A 132 -1.64 0.32 2.32
CA ILE A 132 -2.73 0.83 3.17
C ILE A 132 -2.65 0.23 4.57
N GLY A 133 -2.35 -1.07 4.69
CA GLY A 133 -2.20 -1.75 5.97
C GLY A 133 -1.08 -1.20 6.84
N MET A 134 0.08 -0.82 6.26
CA MET A 134 1.17 -0.21 7.03
C MET A 134 0.86 1.23 7.44
N VAL A 135 0.20 2.01 6.59
CA VAL A 135 -0.18 3.39 6.89
C VAL A 135 -1.25 3.46 7.99
N THR A 136 -2.17 2.48 8.01
CA THR A 136 -3.21 2.37 9.05
C THR A 136 -2.73 1.67 10.33
N GLY A 137 -1.47 1.21 10.38
CA GLY A 137 -0.91 0.54 11.56
C GLY A 137 -1.37 -0.91 11.75
N ILE A 138 -2.01 -1.53 10.75
CA ILE A 138 -2.41 -2.96 10.79
C ILE A 138 -1.23 -3.86 10.46
N LEU A 139 -0.34 -3.40 9.57
CA LEU A 139 0.85 -4.14 9.13
C LEU A 139 2.12 -3.38 9.51
N PRO A 140 3.24 -4.12 9.74
CA PRO A 140 4.52 -3.49 10.00
C PRO A 140 4.99 -2.68 8.78
N VAL A 141 5.73 -1.61 9.01
CA VAL A 141 6.27 -0.76 7.96
C VAL A 141 7.30 -1.53 7.13
N VAL A 142 6.96 -1.78 5.88
CA VAL A 142 7.80 -2.52 4.92
C VAL A 142 8.44 -1.59 3.89
N GLY A 143 7.81 -0.45 3.59
CA GLY A 143 8.26 0.47 2.56
C GLY A 143 7.84 0.00 1.16
N VAL A 144 6.55 -0.23 0.96
CA VAL A 144 5.98 -0.65 -0.33
C VAL A 144 5.20 0.54 -0.92
N PRO A 145 5.57 1.04 -2.11
CA PRO A 145 4.89 2.17 -2.73
C PRO A 145 3.47 1.83 -3.16
N LEU A 146 2.56 2.80 -3.04
CA LEU A 146 1.18 2.65 -3.51
C LEU A 146 1.14 2.73 -5.05
N PRO A 147 0.52 1.76 -5.74
CA PRO A 147 0.44 1.74 -7.21
C PRO A 147 -0.09 3.05 -7.80
N PHE A 148 0.62 3.61 -8.78
CA PHE A 148 0.28 4.83 -9.53
C PHE A 148 0.20 6.13 -8.73
N MET A 149 0.28 6.12 -7.41
CA MET A 149 0.26 7.33 -6.58
C MET A 149 1.62 7.68 -6.00
N SER A 150 2.39 6.66 -5.59
CA SER A 150 3.70 6.87 -4.97
C SER A 150 4.75 7.27 -6.00
N TYR A 151 5.62 8.19 -5.61
CA TYR A 151 6.79 8.55 -6.39
C TYR A 151 7.84 7.44 -6.30
N GLY A 152 7.91 6.61 -7.34
CA GLY A 152 8.86 5.51 -7.45
C GLY A 152 9.05 5.11 -8.91
N GLY A 153 10.14 5.55 -9.55
CA GLY A 153 10.37 5.32 -10.98
C GLY A 153 10.38 3.83 -11.36
N THR A 154 11.03 3.00 -10.58
CA THR A 154 11.09 1.55 -10.80
C THR A 154 9.73 0.87 -10.59
N ALA A 155 9.00 1.26 -9.55
CA ALA A 155 7.66 0.74 -9.28
C ALA A 155 6.67 1.12 -10.39
N LEU A 156 6.70 2.37 -10.87
CA LEU A 156 5.88 2.82 -11.99
C LEU A 156 6.15 2.04 -13.27
N LEU A 157 7.43 1.79 -13.59
CA LEU A 157 7.81 1.00 -14.77
C LEU A 157 7.33 -0.44 -14.66
N THR A 158 7.54 -1.10 -13.52
CA THR A 158 7.13 -2.51 -13.34
C THR A 158 5.62 -2.66 -13.36
N LEU A 159 4.87 -1.78 -12.70
CA LEU A 159 3.41 -1.79 -12.70
C LEU A 159 2.84 -1.39 -14.06
N GLY A 160 3.48 -0.45 -14.77
CA GLY A 160 3.13 -0.09 -16.15
C GLY A 160 3.30 -1.25 -17.12
N MET A 161 4.42 -2.00 -17.02
CA MET A 161 4.62 -3.22 -17.79
C MET A 161 3.58 -4.29 -17.46
N ALA A 162 3.25 -4.47 -16.18
CA ALA A 162 2.20 -5.41 -15.76
C ALA A 162 0.85 -5.08 -16.38
N CYS A 163 0.46 -3.79 -16.40
CA CYS A 163 -0.76 -3.33 -17.08
C CYS A 163 -0.70 -3.56 -18.59
N GLY A 164 0.45 -3.32 -19.23
CA GLY A 164 0.66 -3.59 -20.65
C GLY A 164 0.45 -5.06 -21.00
N ILE A 165 0.98 -5.98 -20.18
CA ILE A 165 0.79 -7.42 -20.33
C ILE A 165 -0.68 -7.79 -20.15
N LEU A 166 -1.36 -7.27 -19.11
CA LEU A 166 -2.79 -7.50 -18.89
C LEU A 166 -3.64 -7.03 -20.08
N MET A 167 -3.35 -5.86 -20.66
CA MET A 167 -4.02 -5.36 -21.85
C MET A 167 -3.76 -6.24 -23.07
N SER A 168 -2.53 -6.72 -23.25
CA SER A 168 -2.16 -7.66 -24.33
C SER A 168 -2.98 -8.95 -24.23
N ILE A 169 -3.04 -9.56 -23.03
CA ILE A 169 -3.84 -10.77 -22.80
C ILE A 169 -5.33 -10.51 -23.09
N SER A 170 -5.85 -9.35 -22.69
CA SER A 170 -7.23 -8.96 -22.92
C SER A 170 -7.59 -8.82 -24.41
N ARG A 171 -6.65 -8.38 -25.24
CA ARG A 171 -6.86 -8.18 -26.68
C ARG A 171 -7.04 -9.51 -27.45
N TYR A 172 -6.41 -10.59 -27.00
CA TYR A 172 -6.50 -11.90 -27.60
C TYR A 172 -7.74 -12.70 -27.17
N ARG A 173 -8.79 -12.03 -26.70
CA ARG A 173 -10.08 -12.69 -26.43
C ARG A 173 -10.72 -13.12 -27.74
N PRO A 174 -11.34 -14.32 -27.83
CA PRO A 174 -12.26 -14.58 -28.90
C PRO A 174 -13.44 -13.60 -28.74
N SER A 175 -13.74 -12.83 -29.80
CA SER A 175 -15.03 -12.15 -29.88
C SER A 175 -16.10 -13.25 -29.77
N MET A 176 -16.88 -13.24 -28.70
CA MET A 176 -18.09 -14.05 -28.65
C MET A 176 -19.03 -13.49 -29.74
N ILE A 177 -19.11 -14.22 -30.85
CA ILE A 177 -20.19 -14.12 -31.82
C ILE A 177 -21.34 -14.93 -31.25
#